data_8dd172bcf3c0f004b66be10241441e26
#
_entry.id   8dd172bcf3c0f004b66be10241441e26
#
_cell.length_a   1.000
_cell.length_b   1.000
_cell.length_c   1.000
_cell.angle_alpha   90.00
_cell.angle_beta   90.00
_cell.angle_gamma   90.00
#
_symmetry.space_group_name_H-M   'P 1'
#
loop_
_entity.id
_entity.type
_entity.pdbx_description
1 polymer ?
#
loop_
_entity_poly.entity_id
_entity_poly.type
_entity_poly.pdbx_seq_one_letter_code
_entity_poly.pdbx_strand_id
1 'polypeptide(L)'
;KISSIDICEKALEVAKKNSINLDSEVKYFCRDIMKLDKWFEPLDIIISNPPYLSKNQIKDIKPNVIDHEPLIALFPLGNDPLIFYKKIINFCKKSLKPRGILYLEINPIFVNGLKLLFNDSEFKNLEIKKDFNSKNRFLRVVKK
;
A
#
# COMPACT_ATOMS: atom_id res chain seq x y z
N LYS A 1 -6.38 -17.53 4.75
CA LYS A 1 -7.31 -16.46 5.24
C LYS A 1 -6.87 -15.14 4.63
N ILE A 2 -7.83 -14.36 4.11
CA ILE A 2 -7.58 -13.04 3.53
C ILE A 2 -8.31 -11.99 4.37
N SER A 3 -7.62 -10.88 4.63
CA SER A 3 -8.21 -9.71 5.28
C SER A 3 -7.91 -8.46 4.47
N SER A 4 -8.87 -7.55 4.40
CA SER A 4 -8.74 -6.25 3.75
C SER A 4 -9.04 -5.13 4.73
N ILE A 5 -8.29 -4.05 4.66
CA ILE A 5 -8.56 -2.83 5.40
C ILE A 5 -8.71 -1.65 4.45
N ASP A 6 -9.64 -0.79 4.76
CA ASP A 6 -9.79 0.52 4.12
C ASP A 6 -10.33 1.51 5.16
N ILE A 7 -10.04 2.79 5.01
CA ILE A 7 -10.58 3.86 5.85
C ILE A 7 -12.01 4.22 5.42
N CYS A 8 -12.38 3.95 4.17
CA CYS A 8 -13.66 4.28 3.57
C CYS A 8 -14.64 3.11 3.69
N GLU A 9 -15.67 3.26 4.51
CA GLU A 9 -16.69 2.24 4.71
C GLU A 9 -17.45 1.91 3.43
N LYS A 10 -17.76 2.93 2.60
CA LYS A 10 -18.41 2.74 1.30
C LYS A 10 -17.57 1.90 0.34
N ALA A 11 -16.25 2.09 0.32
CA ALA A 11 -15.36 1.26 -0.50
C ALA A 11 -15.38 -0.20 -0.03
N LEU A 12 -15.41 -0.43 1.28
CA LEU A 12 -15.53 -1.78 1.85
C LEU A 12 -16.89 -2.43 1.53
N GLU A 13 -17.97 -1.68 1.48
CA GLU A 13 -19.29 -2.20 1.05
C GLU A 13 -19.26 -2.71 -0.39
N VAL A 14 -18.65 -1.94 -1.30
CA VAL A 14 -18.47 -2.36 -2.69
C VAL A 14 -17.58 -3.61 -2.77
N ALA A 15 -16.46 -3.61 -2.04
CA ALA A 15 -15.55 -4.75 -1.99
C ALA A 15 -16.24 -6.03 -1.46
N LYS A 16 -17.08 -5.92 -0.42
CA LYS A 16 -17.90 -7.03 0.08
C LYS A 16 -18.85 -7.58 -0.97
N LYS A 17 -19.56 -6.72 -1.70
CA LYS A 17 -20.44 -7.14 -2.80
C LYS A 17 -19.66 -7.88 -3.89
N ASN A 18 -18.48 -7.37 -4.26
CA ASN A 18 -17.62 -8.00 -5.25
C ASN A 18 -17.13 -9.38 -4.79
N SER A 19 -16.74 -9.53 -3.50
CA SER A 19 -16.29 -10.83 -2.99
C SER A 19 -17.40 -11.88 -2.98
N ILE A 20 -18.64 -11.48 -2.69
CA ILE A 20 -19.80 -12.38 -2.78
C ILE A 20 -20.01 -12.85 -4.23
N ASN A 21 -19.96 -11.92 -5.19
CA ASN A 21 -20.12 -12.25 -6.61
C ASN A 21 -19.02 -13.17 -7.15
N LEU A 22 -17.83 -13.12 -6.53
CA LEU A 22 -16.66 -13.93 -6.91
C LEU A 22 -16.49 -15.18 -6.05
N ASP A 23 -17.45 -15.49 -5.18
CA ASP A 23 -17.40 -16.62 -4.24
C ASP A 23 -16.07 -16.64 -3.45
N SER A 24 -15.65 -15.49 -2.97
CA SER A 24 -14.38 -15.32 -2.25
C SER A 24 -14.58 -14.97 -0.78
N GLU A 25 -13.82 -15.64 0.11
CA GLU A 25 -13.86 -15.37 1.56
C GLU A 25 -12.82 -14.32 1.95
N VAL A 26 -13.26 -13.08 2.10
CA VAL A 26 -12.42 -11.97 2.58
C VAL A 26 -13.06 -11.33 3.81
N LYS A 27 -12.25 -11.12 4.87
CA LYS A 27 -12.66 -10.34 6.05
C LYS A 27 -12.32 -8.88 5.85
N TYR A 28 -13.31 -8.01 5.98
CA TYR A 28 -13.18 -6.57 5.77
C TYR A 28 -13.24 -5.80 7.08
N PHE A 29 -12.32 -4.84 7.27
CA PHE A 29 -12.22 -4.02 8.46
C PHE A 29 -12.09 -2.55 8.08
N CYS A 30 -12.99 -1.70 8.58
CA CYS A 30 -12.86 -0.25 8.47
C CYS A 30 -11.78 0.20 9.44
N ARG A 31 -10.57 0.47 8.93
CA ARG A 31 -9.41 0.85 9.74
C ARG A 31 -8.51 1.82 8.98
N ASP A 32 -7.97 2.78 9.72
CA ASP A 32 -6.96 3.71 9.23
C ASP A 32 -5.57 3.12 9.45
N ILE A 33 -4.85 2.83 8.38
CA ILE A 33 -3.47 2.30 8.44
C ILE A 33 -2.55 3.24 9.22
N MET A 34 -2.79 4.55 9.19
CA MET A 34 -1.99 5.53 9.91
C MET A 34 -2.09 5.38 11.44
N LYS A 35 -3.17 4.79 11.93
CA LYS A 35 -3.43 4.54 13.36
C LYS A 35 -3.11 3.11 13.80
N LEU A 36 -2.94 2.17 12.85
CA LEU A 36 -2.62 0.78 13.18
C LEU A 36 -1.15 0.63 13.55
N ASP A 37 -0.88 -0.01 14.69
CA ASP A 37 0.49 -0.34 15.10
C ASP A 37 0.90 -1.72 14.61
N LYS A 38 0.04 -2.72 14.79
CA LYS A 38 0.25 -4.10 14.32
C LYS A 38 -1.09 -4.79 14.02
N TRP A 39 -1.04 -5.90 13.29
CA TRP A 39 -2.18 -6.79 13.12
C TRP A 39 -2.30 -7.76 14.30
N PHE A 40 -3.50 -8.26 14.53
CA PHE A 40 -3.78 -9.15 15.68
C PHE A 40 -3.21 -10.57 15.52
N GLU A 41 -2.97 -11.02 14.29
CA GLU A 41 -2.33 -12.29 13.96
C GLU A 41 -1.11 -12.05 13.04
N PRO A 42 -0.03 -12.85 13.14
CA PRO A 42 1.09 -12.75 12.21
C PRO A 42 0.67 -13.08 10.78
N LEU A 43 1.09 -12.26 9.83
CA LEU A 43 0.71 -12.33 8.42
C LEU A 43 1.82 -12.96 7.56
N ASP A 44 1.44 -13.72 6.55
CA ASP A 44 2.36 -14.29 5.57
C ASP A 44 2.68 -13.28 4.46
N ILE A 45 1.68 -12.51 4.04
CA ILE A 45 1.80 -11.54 2.94
C ILE A 45 1.02 -10.26 3.29
N ILE A 46 1.60 -9.12 2.98
CA ILE A 46 0.93 -7.82 2.98
C ILE A 46 1.04 -7.23 1.58
N ILE A 47 -0.08 -6.77 1.04
CA ILE A 47 -0.15 -6.09 -0.26
C ILE A 47 -0.79 -4.72 -0.03
N SER A 48 -0.21 -3.66 -0.58
CA SER A 48 -0.77 -2.32 -0.45
C SER A 48 -0.51 -1.47 -1.69
N ASN A 49 -1.53 -0.70 -2.07
CA ASN A 49 -1.43 0.42 -3.00
C ASN A 49 -1.82 1.70 -2.22
N PRO A 50 -0.86 2.31 -1.51
CA PRO A 50 -1.14 3.49 -0.70
C PRO A 50 -1.23 4.76 -1.56
N PRO A 51 -1.82 5.85 -1.07
CA PRO A 51 -1.71 7.16 -1.69
C PRO A 51 -0.23 7.56 -1.84
N TYR A 52 0.20 7.86 -3.07
CA TYR A 52 1.61 8.14 -3.37
C TYR A 52 1.85 9.30 -4.34
N LEU A 53 0.81 10.02 -4.75
CA LEU A 53 0.99 11.15 -5.67
C LEU A 53 1.53 12.37 -4.91
N SER A 54 2.49 13.06 -5.51
CA SER A 54 2.92 14.35 -4.99
C SER A 54 2.01 15.48 -5.49
N LYS A 55 1.87 16.54 -4.73
CA LYS A 55 1.07 17.72 -5.12
C LYS A 55 1.50 18.30 -6.47
N ASN A 56 2.77 18.17 -6.83
CA ASN A 56 3.30 18.66 -8.11
C ASN A 56 2.82 17.85 -9.32
N GLN A 57 2.35 16.62 -9.09
CA GLN A 57 1.85 15.73 -10.14
C GLN A 57 0.36 15.93 -10.45
N ILE A 58 -0.33 16.83 -9.77
CA ILE A 58 -1.77 17.11 -10.03
C ILE A 58 -2.01 17.45 -11.49
N LYS A 59 -1.10 18.22 -12.09
CA LYS A 59 -1.20 18.64 -13.50
C LYS A 59 -1.10 17.51 -14.51
N ASP A 60 -0.47 16.40 -14.10
CA ASP A 60 -0.22 15.23 -14.96
C ASP A 60 -1.31 14.15 -14.83
N ILE A 61 -2.26 14.36 -13.91
CA ILE A 61 -3.34 13.41 -13.67
C ILE A 61 -4.46 13.66 -14.69
N LYS A 62 -4.93 12.58 -15.29
CA LYS A 62 -6.06 12.66 -16.21
C LYS A 62 -7.32 13.17 -15.50
N PRO A 63 -8.13 14.05 -16.13
CA PRO A 63 -9.33 14.62 -15.50
C PRO A 63 -10.27 13.56 -14.91
N ASN A 64 -10.49 12.46 -15.62
CA ASN A 64 -11.35 11.38 -15.14
C ASN A 64 -10.90 10.73 -13.82
N VAL A 65 -9.63 10.79 -13.48
CA VAL A 65 -9.14 10.29 -12.19
C VAL A 65 -9.46 11.30 -11.08
N ILE A 66 -9.25 12.60 -11.35
CA ILE A 66 -9.53 13.67 -10.37
C ILE A 66 -11.02 13.75 -10.07
N ASP A 67 -11.87 13.55 -11.09
CA ASP A 67 -13.32 13.69 -11.00
C ASP A 67 -14.00 12.51 -10.27
N HIS A 68 -13.36 11.34 -10.25
CA HIS A 68 -13.97 10.11 -9.74
C HIS A 68 -13.26 9.48 -8.54
N GLU A 69 -11.97 9.80 -8.33
CA GLU A 69 -11.21 9.24 -7.21
C GLU A 69 -11.15 10.23 -6.03
N PRO A 70 -11.41 9.78 -4.81
CA PRO A 70 -11.26 10.63 -3.63
C PRO A 70 -9.81 11.14 -3.50
N LEU A 71 -9.61 12.43 -3.29
CA LEU A 71 -8.27 13.02 -3.16
C LEU A 71 -7.43 12.35 -2.05
N ILE A 72 -8.06 11.88 -0.99
CA ILE A 72 -7.40 11.14 0.09
C ILE A 72 -6.82 9.78 -0.37
N ALA A 73 -7.38 9.19 -1.42
CA ALA A 73 -6.87 7.96 -2.00
C ALA A 73 -5.68 8.20 -2.95
N LEU A 74 -5.48 9.42 -3.41
CA LEU A 74 -4.44 9.79 -4.36
C LEU A 74 -3.24 10.46 -3.68
N PHE A 75 -3.49 11.35 -2.72
CA PHE A 75 -2.47 12.21 -2.12
C PHE A 75 -2.27 11.90 -0.65
N PRO A 76 -1.01 11.71 -0.21
CA PRO A 76 -0.69 11.65 1.21
C PRO A 76 -1.04 12.95 1.91
N LEU A 77 -1.53 12.85 3.15
CA LEU A 77 -1.72 14.00 4.03
C LEU A 77 -0.36 14.58 4.46
N GLY A 78 -0.23 15.91 4.42
CA GLY A 78 1.00 16.60 4.83
C GLY A 78 2.01 16.80 3.69
N ASN A 79 3.28 17.01 4.07
CA ASN A 79 4.36 17.36 3.14
C ASN A 79 5.34 16.22 2.85
N ASP A 80 5.22 15.09 3.55
CA ASP A 80 6.07 13.93 3.34
C ASP A 80 5.40 12.94 2.39
N PRO A 81 5.84 12.84 1.11
CA PRO A 81 5.24 11.94 0.15
C PRO A 81 5.50 10.46 0.46
N LEU A 82 6.42 10.15 1.38
CA LEU A 82 6.75 8.79 1.80
C LEU A 82 6.05 8.37 3.09
N ILE A 83 5.19 9.19 3.66
CA ILE A 83 4.60 8.97 4.98
C ILE A 83 3.85 7.63 5.09
N PHE A 84 3.04 7.29 4.08
CA PHE A 84 2.32 6.02 4.05
C PHE A 84 3.27 4.83 3.94
N TYR A 85 4.32 4.92 3.11
CA TYR A 85 5.33 3.87 3.00
C TYR A 85 6.05 3.63 4.31
N LYS A 86 6.49 4.69 5.00
CA LYS A 86 7.11 4.61 6.34
C LYS A 86 6.18 3.90 7.33
N LYS A 87 4.90 4.28 7.33
CA LYS A 87 3.90 3.68 8.22
C LYS A 87 3.67 2.20 7.91
N ILE A 88 3.50 1.86 6.63
CA ILE A 88 3.30 0.48 6.19
C ILE A 88 4.53 -0.38 6.51
N ILE A 89 5.75 0.11 6.29
CA ILE A 89 6.99 -0.60 6.64
C ILE A 89 7.03 -0.90 8.14
N ASN A 90 6.72 0.08 9.00
CA ASN A 90 6.69 -0.11 10.45
C ASN A 90 5.60 -1.11 10.88
N PHE A 91 4.43 -1.04 10.26
CA PHE A 91 3.36 -2.01 10.47
C PHE A 91 3.80 -3.43 10.05
N CYS A 92 4.48 -3.57 8.91
CA CYS A 92 4.99 -4.85 8.41
C CYS A 92 6.05 -5.46 9.32
N LYS A 93 6.95 -4.65 9.89
CA LYS A 93 7.94 -5.11 10.87
C LYS A 93 7.29 -5.84 12.04
N LYS A 94 6.14 -5.36 12.50
CA LYS A 94 5.41 -5.89 13.65
C LYS A 94 4.41 -6.98 13.29
N SER A 95 3.94 -7.02 12.05
CA SER A 95 2.81 -7.87 11.64
C SER A 95 3.18 -9.03 10.75
N LEU A 96 4.26 -8.93 9.94
CA LEU A 96 4.71 -10.03 9.11
C LEU A 96 5.44 -11.10 9.94
N LYS A 97 5.21 -12.36 9.59
CA LYS A 97 6.03 -13.49 10.05
C LYS A 97 7.47 -13.36 9.52
N PRO A 98 8.47 -14.03 10.13
CA PRO A 98 9.74 -14.28 9.47
C PRO A 98 9.52 -14.90 8.10
N ARG A 99 10.23 -14.43 7.08
CA ARG A 99 10.05 -14.75 5.66
C ARG A 99 8.73 -14.28 5.04
N GLY A 100 7.87 -13.56 5.76
CA GLY A 100 6.69 -12.92 5.21
C GLY A 100 7.06 -11.85 4.18
N ILE A 101 6.14 -11.57 3.25
CA ILE A 101 6.42 -10.74 2.08
C ILE A 101 5.56 -9.49 2.11
N LEU A 102 6.19 -8.34 1.82
CA LEU A 102 5.49 -7.09 1.52
C LEU A 102 5.54 -6.83 0.01
N TYR A 103 4.39 -6.56 -0.58
CA TYR A 103 4.24 -6.00 -1.92
C TYR A 103 3.65 -4.60 -1.84
N LEU A 104 4.29 -3.64 -2.53
CA LEU A 104 3.82 -2.26 -2.61
C LEU A 104 3.70 -1.83 -4.06
N GLU A 105 2.60 -1.15 -4.40
CA GLU A 105 2.60 -0.26 -5.56
C GLU A 105 3.34 1.02 -5.19
N ILE A 106 4.17 1.51 -6.12
CA ILE A 106 5.06 2.64 -5.86
C ILE A 106 5.00 3.70 -6.95
N ASN A 107 5.24 4.96 -6.56
CA ASN A 107 5.50 6.02 -7.52
C ASN A 107 6.96 5.92 -8.00
N PRO A 108 7.22 5.87 -9.33
CA PRO A 108 8.56 5.77 -9.89
C PRO A 108 9.54 6.85 -9.41
N ILE A 109 9.05 8.05 -9.13
CA ILE A 109 9.92 9.17 -8.69
C ILE A 109 10.52 8.96 -7.29
N PHE A 110 9.91 8.09 -6.46
CA PHE A 110 10.36 7.86 -5.10
C PHE A 110 11.21 6.59 -4.92
N VAL A 111 11.60 5.91 -6.00
CA VAL A 111 12.37 4.65 -5.95
C VAL A 111 13.60 4.76 -5.06
N ASN A 112 14.39 5.81 -5.22
CA ASN A 112 15.62 6.00 -4.43
C ASN A 112 15.32 6.24 -2.95
N GLY A 113 14.33 7.08 -2.64
CA GLY A 113 13.87 7.30 -1.26
C GLY A 113 13.33 6.02 -0.61
N LEU A 114 12.59 5.21 -1.37
CA LEU A 114 12.08 3.92 -0.89
C LEU A 114 13.20 2.94 -0.59
N LYS A 115 14.22 2.83 -1.47
CA LYS A 115 15.38 1.97 -1.21
C LYS A 115 16.07 2.33 0.11
N LEU A 116 16.22 3.63 0.40
CA LEU A 116 16.82 4.09 1.65
C LEU A 116 16.03 3.67 2.89
N LEU A 117 14.70 3.58 2.80
CA LEU A 117 13.87 3.14 3.93
C LEU A 117 14.08 1.66 4.30
N PHE A 118 14.69 0.88 3.40
CA PHE A 118 14.95 -0.54 3.62
C PHE A 118 16.44 -0.87 3.89
N ASN A 119 17.37 0.10 3.82
CA ASN A 119 18.81 -0.17 3.93
C ASN A 119 19.21 -0.83 5.26
N ASP A 120 18.71 -0.32 6.41
CA ASP A 120 19.03 -0.84 7.75
C ASP A 120 17.84 -1.60 8.36
N SER A 121 17.02 -2.19 7.50
CA SER A 121 15.75 -2.75 7.91
C SER A 121 15.84 -4.23 8.25
N GLU A 122 14.80 -4.70 8.92
CA GLU A 122 14.51 -6.12 9.14
C GLU A 122 14.09 -6.85 7.86
N PHE A 123 14.25 -6.21 6.68
CA PHE A 123 13.89 -6.77 5.39
C PHE A 123 15.13 -7.09 4.55
N LYS A 124 14.95 -8.02 3.61
CA LYS A 124 15.96 -8.45 2.62
C LYS A 124 15.31 -8.67 1.26
N ASN A 125 16.15 -8.89 0.24
CA ASN A 125 15.70 -9.21 -1.11
C ASN A 125 14.72 -8.17 -1.68
N LEU A 126 15.14 -6.88 -1.62
CA LEU A 126 14.37 -5.80 -2.23
C LEU A 126 14.44 -5.92 -3.75
N GLU A 127 13.28 -6.09 -4.35
CA GLU A 127 13.08 -6.15 -5.80
C GLU A 127 12.16 -5.01 -6.23
N ILE A 128 12.49 -4.36 -7.36
CA ILE A 128 11.61 -3.39 -8.01
C ILE A 128 11.27 -3.91 -9.39
N LYS A 129 9.99 -4.02 -9.69
CA LYS A 129 9.47 -4.49 -10.96
C LYS A 129 8.77 -3.35 -11.71
N LYS A 130 8.90 -3.42 -13.03
CA LYS A 130 8.26 -2.48 -13.95
C LYS A 130 6.86 -2.95 -14.32
N ASP A 131 6.01 -1.98 -14.64
CA ASP A 131 4.72 -2.22 -15.29
C ASP A 131 4.89 -2.42 -16.81
N PHE A 132 3.77 -2.64 -17.51
CA PHE A 132 3.75 -2.84 -18.97
C PHE A 132 4.25 -1.60 -19.75
N ASN A 133 4.28 -0.41 -19.13
CA ASN A 133 4.83 0.80 -19.70
C ASN A 133 6.32 1.01 -19.34
N SER A 134 7.00 -0.03 -18.84
CA SER A 134 8.41 -0.01 -18.41
C SER A 134 8.72 0.97 -17.27
N LYS A 135 7.71 1.40 -16.50
CA LYS A 135 7.87 2.27 -15.32
C LYS A 135 8.00 1.41 -14.07
N ASN A 136 8.92 1.76 -13.18
CA ASN A 136 9.02 1.12 -11.85
C ASN A 136 7.70 1.28 -11.11
N ARG A 137 7.00 0.18 -10.86
CA ARG A 137 5.64 0.22 -10.33
C ARG A 137 5.44 -0.62 -9.09
N PHE A 138 6.18 -1.69 -8.93
CA PHE A 138 5.99 -2.61 -7.83
C PHE A 138 7.30 -2.82 -7.06
N LEU A 139 7.19 -2.82 -5.75
CA LEU A 139 8.28 -3.15 -4.84
C LEU A 139 7.91 -4.40 -4.05
N ARG A 140 8.85 -5.31 -3.93
CA ARG A 140 8.75 -6.52 -3.13
C ARG A 140 9.92 -6.60 -2.16
N VAL A 141 9.64 -6.96 -0.92
CA VAL A 141 10.67 -7.28 0.08
C VAL A 141 10.24 -8.47 0.93
N VAL A 142 11.21 -9.15 1.53
CA VAL A 142 11.00 -10.28 2.43
C VAL A 142 11.48 -9.89 3.83
N LYS A 143 10.68 -10.14 4.86
CA LYS A 143 11.09 -9.99 6.26
C LYS A 143 12.19 -11.02 6.59
N LYS A 144 13.22 -10.61 7.33
CA LYS A 144 14.29 -11.50 7.82
C LYS A 144 13.77 -12.53 8.82
#